data_ba5796ce35c79b40b175d3b52fab4eb3
#
_entry.id   ba5796ce35c79b40b175d3b52fab4eb3
#
_cell.length_a   1.000
_cell.length_b   1.000
_cell.length_c   1.000
_cell.angle_alpha   90.00
_cell.angle_beta   90.00
_cell.angle_gamma   90.00
#
_symmetry.space_group_name_H-M   'P 1'
#
loop_
_entity.id
_entity.type
_entity.pdbx_description
1 polymer ?
#
loop_
_entity_poly.entity_id
_entity_poly.type
_entity_poly.pdbx_seq_one_letter_code
_entity_poly.pdbx_strand_id
1 'polypeptide(L)'
;MIARIWHGMVPVSKGDEYLDLMRRIALPEYLATRGNRGAWCLCRTEADETHFEMLTFWDETDSIKRFAGDDYRMAKYYDFDSDYLIEMEAHVRHYEVYS
;
A
#
# COMPACT_ATOMS: atom_id res chain seq x y z
N MET A 1 -17.04 6.95 -1.45
CA MET A 1 -15.80 6.50 -0.80
C MET A 1 -15.03 5.58 -1.73
N ILE A 2 -13.73 5.72 -1.76
CA ILE A 2 -12.86 4.97 -2.66
C ILE A 2 -11.97 4.03 -1.84
N ALA A 3 -11.86 2.77 -2.27
CA ALA A 3 -10.87 1.84 -1.76
C ALA A 3 -9.68 1.80 -2.73
N ARG A 4 -8.48 1.89 -2.20
CA ARG A 4 -7.24 1.79 -2.95
C ARG A 4 -6.45 0.60 -2.44
N ILE A 5 -5.97 -0.22 -3.36
CA ILE A 5 -5.18 -1.40 -3.02
C ILE A 5 -3.82 -1.33 -3.73
N TRP A 6 -2.78 -1.24 -2.92
CA TRP A 6 -1.39 -1.40 -3.34
C TRP A 6 -0.95 -2.84 -3.03
N HIS A 7 -0.26 -3.47 -3.96
CA HIS A 7 0.23 -4.84 -3.80
C HIS A 7 1.73 -4.91 -4.01
N GLY A 8 2.38 -5.67 -3.13
CA GLY A 8 3.79 -6.00 -3.26
C GLY A 8 4.07 -7.38 -2.70
N MET A 9 5.15 -8.00 -3.11
CA MET A 9 5.55 -9.28 -2.55
C MET A 9 7.05 -9.32 -2.33
N VAL A 10 7.44 -10.00 -1.25
CA VAL A 10 8.84 -10.14 -0.84
C VAL A 10 9.16 -11.64 -0.66
N PRO A 11 10.43 -12.03 -0.72
CA PRO A 11 10.81 -13.39 -0.30
C PRO A 11 10.33 -13.63 1.14
N VAL A 12 9.88 -14.84 1.45
CA VAL A 12 9.38 -15.18 2.78
C VAL A 12 10.38 -14.83 3.88
N SER A 13 11.68 -14.95 3.60
CA SER A 13 12.74 -14.63 4.55
C SER A 13 12.79 -13.15 4.94
N LYS A 14 12.18 -12.27 4.14
CA LYS A 14 12.14 -10.83 4.39
C LYS A 14 10.77 -10.35 4.86
N GLY A 15 9.82 -11.27 5.03
CA GLY A 15 8.43 -10.91 5.34
C GLY A 15 8.26 -10.13 6.64
N ASP A 16 8.86 -10.62 7.72
CA ASP A 16 8.73 -9.98 9.03
C ASP A 16 9.34 -8.59 9.05
N GLU A 17 10.49 -8.43 8.43
CA GLU A 17 11.17 -7.14 8.37
C GLU A 17 10.37 -6.14 7.53
N TYR A 18 9.83 -6.60 6.41
CA TYR A 18 9.01 -5.73 5.56
C TYR A 18 7.69 -5.34 6.23
N LEU A 19 7.06 -6.27 6.94
CA LEU A 19 5.85 -5.96 7.73
C LEU A 19 6.14 -4.87 8.75
N ASP A 20 7.28 -4.94 9.42
CA ASP A 20 7.68 -3.93 10.38
C ASP A 20 7.81 -2.55 9.71
N LEU A 21 8.41 -2.49 8.52
CA LEU A 21 8.51 -1.25 7.75
C LEU A 21 7.13 -0.70 7.36
N MET A 22 6.21 -1.57 6.95
CA MET A 22 4.85 -1.16 6.60
C MET A 22 4.13 -0.56 7.83
N ARG A 23 4.31 -1.16 8.99
CA ARG A 23 3.67 -0.70 10.23
C ARG A 23 4.28 0.59 10.77
N ARG A 24 5.59 0.75 10.65
CA ARG A 24 6.28 1.93 11.21
C ARG A 24 6.28 3.12 10.27
N ILE A 25 6.29 2.90 8.96
CA ILE A 25 6.48 3.96 7.97
C ILE A 25 5.24 4.16 7.11
N ALA A 26 4.79 3.13 6.41
CA ALA A 26 3.71 3.28 5.43
C ALA A 26 2.35 3.57 6.09
N LEU A 27 1.92 2.75 7.05
CA LEU A 27 0.61 2.95 7.68
C LEU A 27 0.47 4.32 8.33
N PRO A 28 1.44 4.83 9.10
CA PRO A 28 1.33 6.17 9.66
C PRO A 28 1.19 7.27 8.60
N GLU A 29 1.87 7.14 7.46
CA GLU A 29 1.76 8.13 6.39
C GLU A 29 0.37 8.14 5.76
N TYR A 30 -0.21 6.95 5.49
CA TYR A 30 -1.58 6.87 5.03
C TYR A 30 -2.54 7.55 6.00
N LEU A 31 -2.43 7.18 7.27
CA LEU A 31 -3.35 7.67 8.30
C LEU A 31 -3.22 9.18 8.56
N ALA A 32 -2.05 9.75 8.34
CA ALA A 32 -1.79 11.17 8.51
C ALA A 32 -2.30 12.01 7.33
N THR A 33 -2.63 11.39 6.21
CA THR A 33 -3.08 12.12 5.02
C THR A 33 -4.54 12.54 5.17
N ARG A 34 -4.82 13.84 4.98
CA ARG A 34 -6.18 14.36 5.09
C ARG A 34 -7.10 13.70 4.06
N GLY A 35 -8.24 13.21 4.50
CA GLY A 35 -9.22 12.51 3.66
C GLY A 35 -9.04 11.00 3.65
N ASN A 36 -7.99 10.48 4.33
CA ASN A 36 -7.87 9.04 4.55
C ASN A 36 -8.91 8.59 5.58
N ARG A 37 -9.60 7.49 5.29
CA ARG A 37 -10.67 6.93 6.11
C ARG A 37 -10.28 5.61 6.77
N GLY A 38 -9.04 5.22 6.65
CA GLY A 38 -8.52 4.01 7.24
C GLY A 38 -7.47 3.35 6.38
N ALA A 39 -6.57 2.59 7.02
CA ALA A 39 -5.48 1.90 6.34
C ALA A 39 -5.17 0.60 7.08
N TRP A 40 -5.03 -0.47 6.32
CA TRP A 40 -4.69 -1.79 6.85
C TRP A 40 -3.63 -2.43 5.95
N CYS A 41 -2.73 -3.16 6.58
CA CYS A 41 -1.75 -3.98 5.89
C CYS A 41 -2.25 -5.42 5.94
N LEU A 42 -2.57 -5.99 4.79
CA LEU A 42 -2.97 -7.38 4.66
C LEU A 42 -1.76 -8.19 4.22
N CYS A 43 -1.60 -9.36 4.83
CA CYS A 43 -0.40 -10.14 4.64
C CYS A 43 -0.76 -11.63 4.53
N ARG A 44 -0.24 -12.32 3.50
CA ARG A 44 -0.37 -13.76 3.39
C ARG A 44 0.89 -14.36 2.77
N THR A 45 1.25 -15.54 3.24
CA THR A 45 2.39 -16.28 2.69
C THR A 45 1.89 -17.39 1.80
N GLU A 46 2.48 -17.49 0.61
CA GLU A 46 2.15 -18.52 -0.36
C GLU A 46 3.47 -18.97 -1.02
N ALA A 47 3.77 -20.27 -0.91
CA ALA A 47 5.05 -20.84 -1.34
C ALA A 47 6.22 -20.07 -0.69
N ASP A 48 7.12 -19.52 -1.50
CA ASP A 48 8.32 -18.84 -1.01
C ASP A 48 8.15 -17.33 -0.90
N GLU A 49 6.91 -16.82 -1.01
CA GLU A 49 6.65 -15.40 -1.08
C GLU A 49 5.64 -14.97 -0.02
N THR A 50 5.87 -13.79 0.54
CA THR A 50 4.88 -13.12 1.37
C THR A 50 4.31 -11.96 0.58
N HIS A 51 2.97 -11.96 0.43
CA HIS A 51 2.22 -10.93 -0.26
C HIS A 51 1.72 -9.90 0.74
N PHE A 52 1.85 -8.64 0.37
CA PHE A 52 1.34 -7.52 1.16
C PHE A 52 0.36 -6.74 0.31
N GLU A 53 -0.79 -6.45 0.88
CA GLU A 53 -1.75 -5.53 0.27
C GLU A 53 -2.02 -4.40 1.25
N MET A 54 -1.82 -3.18 0.80
CA MET A 54 -2.17 -2.01 1.59
C MET A 54 -3.57 -1.59 1.16
N LEU A 55 -4.54 -1.91 2.01
CA LEU A 55 -5.94 -1.58 1.79
C LEU A 55 -6.24 -0.26 2.49
N THR A 56 -6.57 0.76 1.70
CA THR A 56 -6.81 2.10 2.22
C THR A 56 -8.14 2.63 1.70
N PHE A 57 -8.80 3.45 2.53
CA PHE A 57 -10.07 4.05 2.18
C PHE A 57 -9.95 5.57 2.19
N TRP A 58 -10.63 6.21 1.23
CA TRP A 58 -10.49 7.64 0.97
C TRP A 58 -11.84 8.27 0.70
N ASP A 59 -12.02 9.51 1.13
CA ASP A 59 -13.27 10.23 0.88
C ASP A 59 -13.42 10.62 -0.60
N GLU A 60 -12.33 11.02 -1.24
CA GLU A 60 -12.36 11.45 -2.65
C GLU A 60 -10.97 11.30 -3.31
N THR A 61 -10.93 11.42 -4.63
CA THR A 61 -9.70 11.30 -5.42
C THR A 61 -8.63 12.33 -5.02
N ASP A 62 -9.02 13.57 -4.72
CA ASP A 62 -8.06 14.59 -4.33
C ASP A 62 -7.30 14.22 -3.06
N SER A 63 -7.94 13.50 -2.16
CA SER A 63 -7.28 13.01 -0.94
C SER A 63 -6.20 12.00 -1.27
N ILE A 64 -6.46 11.11 -2.24
CA ILE A 64 -5.47 10.14 -2.70
C ILE A 64 -4.27 10.86 -3.30
N LYS A 65 -4.50 11.93 -4.05
CA LYS A 65 -3.41 12.72 -4.65
C LYS A 65 -2.52 13.39 -3.62
N ARG A 66 -3.05 13.73 -2.45
CA ARG A 66 -2.23 14.27 -1.35
C ARG A 66 -1.20 13.26 -0.88
N PHE A 67 -1.53 11.98 -0.96
CA PHE A 67 -0.62 10.89 -0.60
C PHE A 67 0.27 10.46 -1.76
N ALA A 68 -0.32 10.21 -2.92
CA ALA A 68 0.33 9.52 -4.03
C ALA A 68 0.83 10.46 -5.15
N GLY A 69 0.47 11.74 -5.12
CA GLY A 69 0.77 12.69 -6.18
C GLY A 69 -0.31 12.74 -7.25
N ASP A 70 -0.11 13.60 -8.26
CA ASP A 70 -1.12 13.84 -9.29
C ASP A 70 -1.45 12.60 -10.10
N ASP A 71 -0.47 11.77 -10.39
CA ASP A 71 -0.69 10.49 -11.05
C ASP A 71 -0.98 9.41 -10.01
N TYR A 72 -2.14 9.50 -9.37
CA TYR A 72 -2.51 8.68 -8.24
C TYR A 72 -2.71 7.19 -8.56
N ARG A 73 -2.80 6.84 -9.84
CA ARG A 73 -2.92 5.44 -10.28
C ARG A 73 -1.58 4.72 -10.23
N MET A 74 -0.50 5.48 -10.23
CA MET A 74 0.84 4.91 -10.10
C MET A 74 1.08 4.48 -8.66
N ALA A 75 1.75 3.35 -8.50
CA ALA A 75 2.15 2.90 -7.18
C ALA A 75 3.21 3.85 -6.61
N LYS A 76 3.08 4.15 -5.32
CA LYS A 76 4.07 4.96 -4.60
C LYS A 76 5.02 4.00 -3.88
N TYR A 77 6.31 4.22 -4.08
CA TYR A 77 7.35 3.40 -3.46
C TYR A 77 8.24 4.22 -2.55
N TYR A 78 8.77 3.57 -1.54
CA TYR A 78 9.79 4.13 -0.66
C TYR A 78 11.17 3.70 -1.14
N ASP A 79 12.20 4.43 -0.74
CA ASP A 79 13.57 4.14 -1.17
C ASP A 79 14.02 2.72 -0.78
N PHE A 80 13.54 2.20 0.35
CA PHE A 80 13.90 0.86 0.79
C PHE A 80 13.20 -0.25 0.01
N ASP A 81 12.12 0.04 -0.73
CA ASP A 81 11.31 -1.00 -1.37
C ASP A 81 12.11 -1.86 -2.35
N SER A 82 13.06 -1.28 -3.06
CA SER A 82 13.88 -2.03 -4.01
C SER A 82 14.75 -3.11 -3.37
N ASP A 83 15.01 -3.01 -2.05
CA ASP A 83 15.78 -4.00 -1.31
C ASP A 83 14.94 -5.21 -0.89
N TYR A 84 13.62 -5.10 -0.99
CA TYR A 84 12.67 -6.11 -0.50
C TYR A 84 11.80 -6.70 -1.60
N LEU A 85 11.21 -5.85 -2.43
CA LEU A 85 10.19 -6.28 -3.38
C LEU A 85 10.77 -7.10 -4.52
N ILE A 86 10.14 -8.25 -4.79
CA ILE A 86 10.49 -9.11 -5.92
C ILE A 86 10.13 -8.43 -7.24
N GLU A 87 9.00 -7.71 -7.23
CA GLU A 87 8.50 -6.98 -8.39
C GLU A 87 7.93 -5.65 -7.93
N MET A 88 8.19 -4.59 -8.69
CA MET A 88 7.65 -3.28 -8.42
C MET A 88 6.59 -2.96 -9.48
N GLU A 89 5.33 -3.27 -9.15
CA GLU A 89 4.20 -3.04 -10.03
C GLU A 89 4.03 -1.54 -10.28
N ALA A 90 3.70 -1.18 -11.51
CA ALA A 90 3.58 0.24 -11.87
C ALA A 90 2.32 0.89 -11.31
N HIS A 91 1.23 0.12 -11.16
CA HIS A 91 -0.09 0.66 -10.86
C HIS A 91 -0.71 0.03 -9.63
N VAL A 92 -1.58 0.82 -8.98
CA VAL A 92 -2.46 0.34 -7.92
C VAL A 92 -3.88 0.26 -8.45
N ARG A 93 -4.79 -0.38 -7.70
CA ARG A 93 -6.20 -0.53 -8.08
C ARG A 93 -7.08 0.36 -7.20
N HIS A 94 -8.12 0.91 -7.80
CA HIS A 94 -9.11 1.72 -7.11
C HIS A 94 -10.50 1.16 -7.36
N TYR A 95 -11.35 1.23 -6.34
CA TYR A 95 -12.71 0.74 -6.38
C TYR A 95 -13.65 1.75 -5.72
N GLU A 96 -14.83 1.93 -6.29
CA GLU A 96 -15.90 2.60 -5.57
C GLU A 96 -16.45 1.64 -4.53
N VAL A 97 -16.69 2.14 -3.33
CA VAL A 97 -17.19 1.33 -2.22
C VAL A 97 -18.69 1.57 -2.05
N TYR A 98 -19.45 0.50 -2.10
CA TYR A 98 -20.91 0.52 -1.88
C TYR A 98 -21.26 -0.35 -0.69
N SER A 99 -22.32 0.03 0.03
CA SER A 99 -22.82 -0.76 1.15
C SER A 99 -24.25 -1.23 0.90
#